data_97ce3024d6949182795df67b6ea90ce7
#
_entry.id   97ce3024d6949182795df67b6ea90ce7
#
_cell.length_a   1.000
_cell.length_b   1.000
_cell.length_c   1.000
_cell.angle_alpha   90.00
_cell.angle_beta   90.00
_cell.angle_gamma   90.00
#
_symmetry.space_group_name_H-M   'P 1'
#
loop_
_entity.id
_entity.type
_entity.pdbx_description
1 polymer ?
#
loop_
_entity_poly.entity_id
_entity_poly.type
_entity_poly.pdbx_seq_one_letter_code
_entity_poly.pdbx_strand_id
1 'polypeptide(L)'
;MEQMAAFGGMILVAMLVMGVAGLLIGGLVLKFTVRLLQGFSPGYGKSVLVVFLAMVAGFVVNIVLTMVMGVGSNAAAMAGGDEAAMAGAMMASLGLMGISLLASLFITALFVNLLIKQPDGQAIGYGRSCLVSLLYLVVMVVLAIIASVVLGLVIGLGAAGLA
;
A
#
# COMPACT_ATOMS: atom_id res chain seq x y z
N MET A 1 13.20 -19.17 -25.81
CA MET A 1 12.29 -17.99 -25.75
C MET A 1 10.95 -18.33 -25.11
N GLU A 2 10.39 -19.52 -25.31
CA GLU A 2 9.12 -19.93 -24.68
C GLU A 2 9.16 -20.01 -23.16
N GLN A 3 10.25 -20.45 -22.54
CA GLN A 3 10.39 -20.52 -21.09
C GLN A 3 10.39 -19.11 -20.43
N MET A 4 10.98 -18.11 -21.07
CA MET A 4 10.94 -16.72 -20.57
C MET A 4 9.54 -16.12 -20.66
N ALA A 5 8.78 -16.43 -21.70
CA ALA A 5 7.40 -15.98 -21.85
C ALA A 5 6.47 -16.65 -20.82
N ALA A 6 6.65 -17.95 -20.56
CA ALA A 6 5.90 -18.68 -19.54
C ALA A 6 6.19 -18.14 -18.12
N PHE A 7 7.47 -17.84 -17.83
CA PHE A 7 7.86 -17.27 -16.53
C PHE A 7 7.30 -15.86 -16.32
N GLY A 8 7.32 -15.02 -17.37
CA GLY A 8 6.70 -13.68 -17.35
C GLY A 8 5.19 -13.73 -17.13
N GLY A 9 4.50 -14.67 -17.78
CA GLY A 9 3.06 -14.88 -17.59
C GLY A 9 2.70 -15.31 -16.17
N MET A 10 3.48 -16.22 -15.58
CA MET A 10 3.25 -16.70 -14.22
C MET A 10 3.46 -15.58 -13.17
N ILE A 11 4.45 -14.70 -13.37
CA ILE A 11 4.67 -13.53 -12.50
C ILE A 11 3.50 -12.55 -12.61
N LEU A 12 3.01 -12.28 -13.82
CA LEU A 12 1.86 -11.40 -14.02
C LEU A 12 0.59 -11.93 -13.33
N VAL A 13 0.30 -13.22 -13.46
CA VAL A 13 -0.84 -13.85 -12.78
C VAL A 13 -0.68 -13.77 -11.27
N ALA A 14 0.52 -14.07 -10.75
CA ALA A 14 0.79 -13.98 -9.31
C ALA A 14 0.62 -12.55 -8.78
N MET A 15 1.11 -11.53 -9.51
CA MET A 15 0.92 -10.12 -9.16
C MET A 15 -0.56 -9.73 -9.17
N LEU A 16 -1.33 -10.20 -10.13
CA LEU A 16 -2.77 -9.90 -10.25
C LEU A 16 -3.55 -10.53 -9.10
N VAL A 17 -3.28 -11.80 -8.78
CA VAL A 17 -3.91 -12.51 -7.66
C VAL A 17 -3.56 -11.82 -6.33
N MET A 18 -2.31 -11.45 -6.14
CA MET A 18 -1.84 -10.76 -4.94
C MET A 18 -2.46 -9.36 -4.81
N GLY A 19 -2.62 -8.63 -5.92
CA GLY A 19 -3.30 -7.34 -5.98
C GLY A 19 -4.78 -7.44 -5.60
N VAL A 20 -5.49 -8.41 -6.16
CA VAL A 20 -6.91 -8.66 -5.84
C VAL A 20 -7.08 -9.08 -4.37
N ALA A 21 -6.24 -10.00 -3.89
CA ALA A 21 -6.27 -10.42 -2.49
C ALA A 21 -5.99 -9.23 -1.54
N GLY A 22 -4.99 -8.40 -1.85
CA GLY A 22 -4.67 -7.20 -1.08
C GLY A 22 -5.84 -6.20 -1.05
N LEU A 23 -6.54 -6.03 -2.16
CA LEU A 23 -7.69 -5.16 -2.28
C LEU A 23 -8.89 -5.66 -1.44
N LEU A 24 -9.15 -6.96 -1.45
CA LEU A 24 -10.20 -7.58 -0.64
C LEU A 24 -9.89 -7.49 0.86
N ILE A 25 -8.67 -7.80 1.25
CA ILE A 25 -8.20 -7.67 2.65
C ILE A 25 -8.23 -6.20 3.08
N GLY A 26 -7.74 -5.29 2.25
CA GLY A 26 -7.78 -3.85 2.52
C GLY A 26 -9.20 -3.33 2.72
N GLY A 27 -10.16 -3.77 1.88
CA GLY A 27 -11.57 -3.43 2.03
C GLY A 27 -12.18 -3.94 3.34
N LEU A 28 -11.79 -5.15 3.76
CA LEU A 28 -12.23 -5.75 5.03
C LEU A 28 -11.64 -4.99 6.22
N VAL A 29 -10.35 -4.68 6.19
CA VAL A 29 -9.67 -3.89 7.22
C VAL A 29 -10.31 -2.50 7.33
N LEU A 30 -10.56 -1.83 6.22
CA LEU A 30 -11.20 -0.51 6.21
C LEU A 30 -12.61 -0.57 6.81
N LYS A 31 -13.40 -1.58 6.43
CA LYS A 31 -14.73 -1.81 7.01
C LYS A 31 -14.66 -1.98 8.53
N PHE A 32 -13.70 -2.78 9.01
CA PHE A 32 -13.50 -3.02 10.44
C PHE A 32 -13.07 -1.73 11.17
N THR A 33 -12.15 -0.97 10.58
CA THR A 33 -11.65 0.30 11.11
C THR A 33 -12.76 1.34 11.24
N VAL A 34 -13.60 1.48 10.21
CA VAL A 34 -14.76 2.39 10.26
C VAL A 34 -15.74 1.96 11.33
N ARG A 35 -16.03 0.66 11.43
CA ARG A 35 -16.93 0.12 12.47
C ARG A 35 -16.41 0.41 13.88
N LEU A 36 -15.10 0.27 14.08
CA LEU A 36 -14.47 0.50 15.39
C LEU A 36 -14.52 1.97 15.82
N LEU A 37 -14.28 2.90 14.88
CA LEU A 37 -14.20 4.33 15.19
C LEU A 37 -15.53 5.06 15.11
N GLN A 38 -16.43 4.61 14.24
CA GLN A 38 -17.68 5.32 13.95
C GLN A 38 -18.93 4.61 14.47
N GLY A 39 -18.79 3.37 14.96
CA GLY A 39 -19.91 2.59 15.49
C GLY A 39 -20.89 2.04 14.44
N PHE A 40 -20.69 2.35 13.13
CA PHE A 40 -21.51 1.79 12.04
C PHE A 40 -20.64 1.03 11.05
N SER A 41 -21.27 0.06 10.35
CA SER A 41 -20.57 -0.78 9.38
C SER A 41 -20.91 -0.35 7.96
N PRO A 42 -19.97 0.23 7.21
CA PRO A 42 -20.18 0.53 5.81
C PRO A 42 -20.36 -0.76 5.00
N GLY A 43 -21.07 -0.67 3.87
CA GLY A 43 -21.18 -1.79 2.95
C GLY A 43 -19.80 -2.23 2.44
N TYR A 44 -19.54 -3.55 2.40
CA TYR A 44 -18.26 -4.09 1.96
C TYR A 44 -17.82 -3.57 0.60
N GLY A 45 -18.74 -3.49 -0.37
CA GLY A 45 -18.45 -2.95 -1.71
C GLY A 45 -17.97 -1.51 -1.70
N LYS A 46 -18.54 -0.66 -0.81
CA LYS A 46 -18.07 0.73 -0.64
C LYS A 46 -16.66 0.79 -0.07
N SER A 47 -16.35 -0.06 0.90
CA SER A 47 -15.01 -0.14 1.48
C SER A 47 -13.97 -0.61 0.46
N VAL A 48 -14.28 -1.62 -0.34
CA VAL A 48 -13.42 -2.08 -1.44
C VAL A 48 -13.23 -0.98 -2.49
N LEU A 49 -14.29 -0.26 -2.84
CA LEU A 49 -14.22 0.85 -3.80
C LEU A 49 -13.31 1.98 -3.29
N VAL A 50 -13.39 2.33 -2.01
CA VAL A 50 -12.50 3.33 -1.39
C VAL A 50 -11.05 2.89 -1.50
N VAL A 51 -10.74 1.64 -1.14
CA VAL A 51 -9.37 1.10 -1.22
C VAL A 51 -8.88 1.07 -2.66
N PHE A 52 -9.71 0.67 -3.60
CA PHE A 52 -9.38 0.67 -5.02
C PHE A 52 -9.06 2.07 -5.55
N LEU A 53 -9.92 3.05 -5.27
CA LEU A 53 -9.68 4.43 -5.68
C LEU A 53 -8.45 5.05 -5.01
N ALA A 54 -8.25 4.76 -3.72
CA ALA A 54 -7.05 5.19 -3.01
C ALA A 54 -5.78 4.56 -3.61
N MET A 55 -5.84 3.29 -4.02
CA MET A 55 -4.73 2.61 -4.70
C MET A 55 -4.42 3.25 -6.05
N VAL A 56 -5.43 3.51 -6.88
CA VAL A 56 -5.26 4.17 -8.18
C VAL A 56 -4.70 5.58 -8.02
N ALA A 57 -5.26 6.37 -7.11
CA ALA A 57 -4.78 7.73 -6.84
C ALA A 57 -3.36 7.72 -6.26
N GLY A 58 -3.04 6.80 -5.34
CA GLY A 58 -1.70 6.59 -4.81
C GLY A 58 -0.69 6.21 -5.89
N PHE A 59 -1.10 5.37 -6.85
CA PHE A 59 -0.26 5.02 -8.00
C PHE A 59 0.05 6.23 -8.88
N VAL A 60 -0.94 7.06 -9.17
CA VAL A 60 -0.74 8.30 -9.94
C VAL A 60 0.20 9.26 -9.21
N VAL A 61 -0.02 9.47 -7.91
CA VAL A 61 0.85 10.32 -7.08
C VAL A 61 2.28 9.77 -7.05
N ASN A 62 2.45 8.46 -6.93
CA ASN A 62 3.78 7.83 -6.95
C ASN A 62 4.50 8.06 -8.28
N ILE A 63 3.81 7.94 -9.41
CA ILE A 63 4.38 8.26 -10.74
C ILE A 63 4.84 9.72 -10.78
N VAL A 64 3.99 10.66 -10.35
CA VAL A 64 4.31 12.09 -10.34
C VAL A 64 5.52 12.37 -9.44
N LEU A 65 5.54 11.82 -8.23
CA LEU A 65 6.67 11.98 -7.30
C LEU A 65 7.97 11.41 -7.90
N THR A 66 7.90 10.26 -8.54
CA THR A 66 9.05 9.63 -9.21
C THR A 66 9.58 10.51 -10.35
N MET A 67 8.69 11.11 -11.14
CA MET A 67 9.07 12.02 -12.22
C MET A 67 9.68 13.33 -11.71
N VAL A 68 9.09 13.92 -10.66
CA VAL A 68 9.52 15.21 -10.11
C VAL A 68 10.83 15.09 -9.33
N MET A 69 10.98 14.02 -8.54
CA MET A 69 12.15 13.84 -7.68
C MET A 69 13.30 13.09 -8.34
N GLY A 70 13.15 12.66 -9.61
CA GLY A 70 14.22 12.02 -10.38
C GLY A 70 14.74 10.71 -9.77
N VAL A 71 13.86 9.92 -9.15
CA VAL A 71 14.21 8.69 -8.41
C VAL A 71 14.93 7.66 -9.29
N GLY A 72 14.86 7.78 -10.61
CA GLY A 72 15.68 7.00 -11.53
C GLY A 72 17.18 7.17 -11.32
N SER A 73 17.61 8.32 -10.82
CA SER A 73 19.02 8.60 -10.48
C SER A 73 19.52 7.84 -9.24
N ASN A 74 18.59 7.49 -8.31
CA ASN A 74 18.96 6.77 -7.08
C ASN A 74 19.32 5.30 -7.36
N ALA A 75 18.73 4.67 -8.37
CA ALA A 75 19.10 3.32 -8.80
C ALA A 75 20.51 3.29 -9.40
N ALA A 76 20.89 4.32 -10.17
CA ALA A 76 22.23 4.46 -10.71
C ALA A 76 23.28 4.74 -9.61
N ALA A 77 22.92 5.54 -8.59
CA ALA A 77 23.79 5.81 -7.44
C ALA A 77 24.02 4.54 -6.58
N MET A 78 23.01 3.68 -6.43
CA MET A 78 23.16 2.39 -5.75
C MET A 78 24.03 1.39 -6.52
N ALA A 79 24.07 1.48 -7.86
CA ALA A 79 24.88 0.63 -8.71
C ALA A 79 26.35 1.08 -8.80
N GLY A 80 26.65 2.33 -8.44
CA GLY A 80 27.98 2.93 -8.59
C GLY A 80 29.00 2.56 -7.49
N GLY A 81 28.61 1.90 -6.41
CA GLY A 81 29.52 1.41 -5.36
C GLY A 81 30.14 2.48 -4.46
N ASP A 82 29.76 3.75 -4.59
CA ASP A 82 30.22 4.84 -3.74
C ASP A 82 29.37 4.89 -2.44
N GLU A 83 30.00 4.68 -1.29
CA GLU A 83 29.30 4.64 0.00
C GLU A 83 28.55 5.95 0.31
N ALA A 84 29.11 7.10 -0.03
CA ALA A 84 28.46 8.38 0.17
C ALA A 84 27.22 8.54 -0.72
N ALA A 85 27.28 8.09 -1.98
CA ALA A 85 26.17 8.10 -2.91
C ALA A 85 25.07 7.12 -2.47
N MET A 86 25.43 5.94 -1.96
CA MET A 86 24.49 4.97 -1.39
C MET A 86 23.76 5.53 -0.17
N ALA A 87 24.47 6.15 0.77
CA ALA A 87 23.86 6.77 1.95
C ALA A 87 22.89 7.89 1.55
N GLY A 88 23.26 8.73 0.60
CA GLY A 88 22.39 9.77 0.04
C GLY A 88 21.13 9.21 -0.61
N ALA A 89 21.27 8.14 -1.41
CA ALA A 89 20.16 7.46 -2.06
C ALA A 89 19.19 6.81 -1.05
N MET A 90 19.73 6.22 0.02
CA MET A 90 18.92 5.66 1.11
C MET A 90 18.13 6.75 1.85
N MET A 91 18.77 7.87 2.19
CA MET A 91 18.09 9.01 2.83
C MET A 91 16.98 9.58 1.94
N ALA A 92 17.26 9.76 0.65
CA ALA A 92 16.28 10.23 -0.33
C ALA A 92 15.09 9.26 -0.45
N SER A 93 15.33 7.94 -0.46
CA SER A 93 14.30 6.92 -0.54
C SER A 93 13.41 6.90 0.71
N LEU A 94 13.99 7.06 1.90
CA LEU A 94 13.24 7.17 3.16
C LEU A 94 12.38 8.44 3.19
N GLY A 95 12.91 9.58 2.73
CA GLY A 95 12.15 10.82 2.60
C GLY A 95 10.96 10.68 1.66
N LEU A 96 11.18 10.08 0.49
CA LEU A 96 10.15 9.82 -0.49
C LEU A 96 9.06 8.86 0.05
N MET A 97 9.47 7.82 0.77
CA MET A 97 8.55 6.89 1.42
C MET A 97 7.66 7.61 2.45
N GLY A 98 8.25 8.50 3.27
CA GLY A 98 7.50 9.32 4.23
C GLY A 98 6.45 10.22 3.55
N ILE A 99 6.85 10.94 2.50
CA ILE A 99 5.94 11.79 1.72
C ILE A 99 4.83 10.96 1.07
N SER A 100 5.16 9.80 0.50
CA SER A 100 4.20 8.89 -0.11
C SER A 100 3.18 8.34 0.89
N LEU A 101 3.62 8.00 2.12
CA LEU A 101 2.72 7.56 3.19
C LEU A 101 1.77 8.67 3.63
N LEU A 102 2.26 9.90 3.80
CA LEU A 102 1.41 11.05 4.13
C LEU A 102 0.41 11.34 3.01
N ALA A 103 0.84 11.37 1.75
CA ALA A 103 -0.05 11.56 0.62
C ALA A 103 -1.14 10.46 0.56
N SER A 104 -0.76 9.20 0.76
CA SER A 104 -1.67 8.07 0.80
C SER A 104 -2.71 8.20 1.93
N LEU A 105 -2.29 8.67 3.11
CA LEU A 105 -3.18 8.92 4.24
C LEU A 105 -4.24 9.98 3.89
N PHE A 106 -3.83 11.12 3.35
CA PHE A 106 -4.76 12.19 2.97
C PHE A 106 -5.70 11.79 1.84
N ILE A 107 -5.20 11.08 0.84
CA ILE A 107 -6.00 10.55 -0.27
C ILE A 107 -7.04 9.56 0.26
N THR A 108 -6.65 8.62 1.10
CA THR A 108 -7.56 7.65 1.69
C THR A 108 -8.61 8.36 2.56
N ALA A 109 -8.21 9.35 3.37
CA ALA A 109 -9.13 10.15 4.17
C ALA A 109 -10.16 10.88 3.31
N LEU A 110 -9.72 11.42 2.17
CA LEU A 110 -10.60 12.10 1.21
C LEU A 110 -11.66 11.12 0.66
N PHE A 111 -11.24 9.95 0.19
CA PHE A 111 -12.18 8.96 -0.35
C PHE A 111 -13.09 8.38 0.72
N VAL A 112 -12.61 8.17 1.94
CA VAL A 112 -13.44 7.76 3.09
C VAL A 112 -14.52 8.81 3.33
N ASN A 113 -14.15 10.10 3.36
CA ASN A 113 -15.10 11.19 3.57
C ASN A 113 -16.14 11.34 2.45
N LEU A 114 -15.74 11.09 1.20
CA LEU A 114 -16.60 11.25 0.04
C LEU A 114 -17.55 10.06 -0.17
N LEU A 115 -17.06 8.83 0.00
CA LEU A 115 -17.80 7.62 -0.36
C LEU A 115 -18.53 6.98 0.84
N ILE A 116 -17.97 7.11 2.04
CA ILE A 116 -18.58 6.53 3.23
C ILE A 116 -19.40 7.60 3.93
N LYS A 117 -20.72 7.53 3.74
CA LYS A 117 -21.69 8.39 4.42
C LYS A 117 -22.21 7.72 5.67
N GLN A 118 -22.52 8.51 6.70
CA GLN A 118 -23.23 8.05 7.89
C GLN A 118 -24.66 7.59 7.53
N PRO A 119 -25.33 6.83 8.41
CA PRO A 119 -26.72 6.42 8.20
C PRO A 119 -27.67 7.60 7.92
N ASP A 120 -27.33 8.80 8.43
CA ASP A 120 -28.09 10.04 8.24
C ASP A 120 -27.81 10.73 6.91
N GLY A 121 -27.02 10.10 6.02
CA GLY A 121 -26.66 10.64 4.70
C GLY A 121 -25.57 11.71 4.72
N GLN A 122 -25.11 12.14 5.90
CA GLN A 122 -24.06 13.14 6.06
C GLN A 122 -22.66 12.54 5.85
N ALA A 123 -21.72 13.35 5.38
CA ALA A 123 -20.30 12.98 5.35
C ALA A 123 -19.76 12.81 6.77
N ILE A 124 -18.83 11.87 6.96
CA ILE A 124 -18.23 11.57 8.28
C ILE A 124 -17.50 12.78 8.88
N GLY A 125 -17.07 13.71 8.04
CA GLY A 125 -16.20 14.83 8.40
C GLY A 125 -14.72 14.48 8.22
N TYR A 126 -13.98 15.42 7.66
CA TYR A 126 -12.60 15.19 7.24
C TYR A 126 -11.68 14.77 8.39
N GLY A 127 -11.80 15.38 9.58
CA GLY A 127 -10.98 15.02 10.74
C GLY A 127 -11.19 13.58 11.21
N ARG A 128 -12.46 13.11 11.23
CA ARG A 128 -12.78 11.72 11.59
C ARG A 128 -12.32 10.75 10.49
N SER A 129 -12.39 11.16 9.22
CA SER A 129 -11.88 10.36 8.10
C SER A 129 -10.35 10.23 8.16
N CYS A 130 -9.63 11.26 8.59
CA CYS A 130 -8.19 11.19 8.85
C CYS A 130 -7.84 10.18 9.95
N LEU A 131 -8.61 10.14 11.06
CA LEU A 131 -8.42 9.15 12.11
C LEU A 131 -8.67 7.71 11.60
N VAL A 132 -9.72 7.52 10.79
CA VAL A 132 -10.00 6.23 10.14
C VAL A 132 -8.83 5.82 9.24
N SER A 133 -8.33 6.73 8.41
CA SER A 133 -7.21 6.47 7.50
C SER A 133 -5.90 6.20 8.25
N LEU A 134 -5.66 6.91 9.34
CA LEU A 134 -4.48 6.68 10.18
C LEU A 134 -4.53 5.29 10.81
N LEU A 135 -5.66 4.91 11.42
CA LEU A 135 -5.81 3.58 12.01
C LEU A 135 -5.75 2.49 10.95
N TYR A 136 -6.36 2.71 9.79
CA TYR A 136 -6.26 1.81 8.64
C TYR A 136 -4.80 1.61 8.22
N LEU A 137 -4.02 2.68 8.11
CA LEU A 137 -2.61 2.63 7.75
C LEU A 137 -1.81 1.84 8.79
N VAL A 138 -2.02 2.10 10.09
CA VAL A 138 -1.34 1.35 11.17
C VAL A 138 -1.65 -0.14 11.08
N VAL A 139 -2.93 -0.51 10.92
CA VAL A 139 -3.33 -1.92 10.80
C VAL A 139 -2.71 -2.56 9.56
N MET A 140 -2.69 -1.85 8.41
CA MET A 140 -2.08 -2.36 7.18
C MET A 140 -0.56 -2.55 7.32
N VAL A 141 0.13 -1.64 8.00
CA VAL A 141 1.58 -1.77 8.27
C VAL A 141 1.85 -2.97 9.18
N VAL A 142 1.07 -3.15 10.24
CA VAL A 142 1.20 -4.32 11.14
C VAL A 142 0.96 -5.62 10.36
N LEU A 143 -0.09 -5.67 9.55
CA LEU A 143 -0.36 -6.85 8.71
C LEU A 143 0.76 -7.12 7.70
N ALA A 144 1.33 -6.07 7.10
CA ALA A 144 2.45 -6.21 6.18
C ALA A 144 3.71 -6.75 6.88
N ILE A 145 4.00 -6.29 8.10
CA ILE A 145 5.10 -6.82 8.90
C ILE A 145 4.88 -8.29 9.24
N ILE A 146 3.69 -8.65 9.71
CA ILE A 146 3.35 -10.06 10.03
C ILE A 146 3.49 -10.92 8.77
N ALA A 147 2.93 -10.47 7.64
CA ALA A 147 3.02 -11.19 6.38
C ALA A 147 4.48 -11.38 5.92
N SER A 148 5.31 -10.35 6.04
CA SER A 148 6.73 -10.43 5.66
C SER A 148 7.54 -11.39 6.54
N VAL A 149 7.26 -11.41 7.85
CA VAL A 149 7.89 -12.35 8.79
C VAL A 149 7.47 -13.79 8.46
N VAL A 150 6.17 -14.03 8.25
CA VAL A 150 5.67 -15.37 7.90
C VAL A 150 6.26 -15.84 6.57
N LEU A 151 6.30 -14.97 5.58
CA LEU A 151 6.87 -15.30 4.27
C LEU A 151 8.36 -15.60 4.37
N GLY A 152 9.11 -14.81 5.15
CA GLY A 152 10.53 -15.02 5.40
C GLY A 152 10.82 -16.35 6.11
N LEU A 153 9.98 -16.72 7.08
CA LEU A 153 10.08 -18.03 7.75
C LEU A 153 9.80 -19.20 6.80
N VAL A 154 8.75 -19.09 5.99
CA VAL A 154 8.38 -20.14 5.02
C VAL A 154 9.49 -20.35 3.99
N ILE A 155 10.02 -19.26 3.43
CA ILE A 155 11.12 -19.33 2.44
C ILE A 155 12.40 -19.84 3.10
N GLY A 156 12.74 -19.34 4.30
CA GLY A 156 13.94 -19.75 5.03
C GLY A 156 13.92 -21.23 5.42
N LEU A 157 12.80 -21.74 5.92
CA LEU A 157 12.62 -23.16 6.24
C LEU A 157 12.61 -24.05 4.98
N GLY A 158 12.01 -23.57 3.88
CA GLY A 158 12.03 -24.27 2.61
C GLY A 158 13.43 -24.41 2.02
N ALA A 159 14.27 -23.39 2.14
CA ALA A 159 15.66 -23.43 1.70
C ALA A 159 16.53 -24.34 2.56
N ALA A 160 16.30 -24.37 3.88
CA ALA A 160 17.04 -25.24 4.81
C ALA A 160 16.67 -26.74 4.70
N GLY A 161 15.47 -27.05 4.21
CA GLY A 161 15.02 -28.42 4.01
C GLY A 161 15.49 -29.06 2.69
N LEU A 162 16.14 -28.28 1.81
CA LEU A 162 16.67 -28.74 0.50
C LEU A 162 18.21 -28.89 0.51
N ALA A 163 18.87 -28.60 1.64
CA ALA A 163 20.30 -28.76 1.86
C ALA A 163 20.59 -30.02 2.68
#